data_f744bf5e42041a6b6ad395d83b8a9c2a
#
_entry.id   f744bf5e42041a6b6ad395d83b8a9c2a
#
_cell.length_a   1.000
_cell.length_b   1.000
_cell.length_c   1.000
_cell.angle_alpha   90.00
_cell.angle_beta   90.00
_cell.angle_gamma   90.00
#
_symmetry.space_group_name_H-M   'P 1'
#
loop_
_entity.id
_entity.type
_entity.pdbx_description
1 polymer ?
#
loop_
_entity_poly.entity_id
_entity_poly.type
_entity_poly.pdbx_seq_one_letter_code
_entity_poly.pdbx_strand_id
1 'polypeptide(L)'
;MVTRILLVDDEENILHGYHRVLRHAFELDVALGGAQALQAMERHGPYAVVVADMRMPGMSGLELLAEASSRFPDTTRIMLTGNADQKTAMDAVNRGQVFRFLTKPCPAEELELAIRAGLRQYQLVVAEKELLEQTLTGAITVLSELLASVDPVLFSRSQVVRERGARLARMLGCEEVWAVEMAALLAPIGRIALPTRAVQASGNRALVDALLAAVPEVGARLLQPIPRLEGVARIIRYQAKGYDGSGTPADEVQGDALPLGSRILRVLWDFSELDASRRSHTVTLEELRLR
;
A
#
# COMPACT_ATOMS: atom_id res chain seq x y z
N MET A 1 5.85 -12.10 -16.09
CA MET A 1 6.20 -10.67 -16.11
C MET A 1 5.42 -10.02 -17.24
N VAL A 2 4.71 -8.91 -17.03
CA VAL A 2 3.92 -8.25 -18.08
C VAL A 2 4.85 -7.59 -19.08
N THR A 3 4.61 -7.81 -20.38
CA THR A 3 5.42 -7.25 -21.49
C THR A 3 4.56 -6.58 -22.55
N ARG A 4 3.24 -6.44 -22.29
CA ARG A 4 2.28 -5.82 -23.21
C ARG A 4 2.52 -4.33 -23.32
N ILE A 5 2.40 -3.84 -24.53
CA ILE A 5 2.62 -2.44 -24.90
C ILE A 5 1.36 -1.91 -25.56
N LEU A 6 0.97 -0.69 -25.21
CA LEU A 6 -0.15 0.00 -25.85
C LEU A 6 0.38 1.15 -26.72
N LEU A 7 0.06 1.11 -28.01
CA LEU A 7 0.32 2.20 -28.95
C LEU A 7 -0.94 3.02 -29.15
N VAL A 8 -0.83 4.35 -29.03
CA VAL A 8 -1.98 5.26 -29.07
C VAL A 8 -1.69 6.39 -30.07
N ASP A 9 -2.53 6.52 -31.05
CA ASP A 9 -2.50 7.58 -32.06
C ASP A 9 -3.94 7.79 -32.57
N ASP A 10 -4.28 8.93 -33.14
CA ASP A 10 -5.57 9.16 -33.79
C ASP A 10 -5.57 8.74 -35.28
N GLU A 11 -4.42 8.42 -35.84
CA GLU A 11 -4.26 7.95 -37.19
C GLU A 11 -4.07 6.42 -37.25
N GLU A 12 -5.11 5.70 -37.68
CA GLU A 12 -5.12 4.22 -37.79
C GLU A 12 -3.96 3.69 -38.66
N ASN A 13 -3.60 4.42 -39.71
CA ASN A 13 -2.49 4.05 -40.61
C ASN A 13 -1.15 4.04 -39.92
N ILE A 14 -0.92 4.99 -38.98
CA ILE A 14 0.31 5.08 -38.19
C ILE A 14 0.36 3.89 -37.24
N LEU A 15 -0.73 3.60 -36.51
CA LEU A 15 -0.85 2.45 -35.62
C LEU A 15 -0.60 1.13 -36.35
N HIS A 16 -1.22 0.92 -37.50
CA HIS A 16 -1.00 -0.27 -38.31
C HIS A 16 0.43 -0.38 -38.82
N GLY A 17 1.06 0.75 -39.20
CA GLY A 17 2.46 0.83 -39.62
C GLY A 17 3.40 0.32 -38.52
N TYR A 18 3.33 0.88 -37.32
CA TYR A 18 4.14 0.47 -36.18
C TYR A 18 3.80 -0.95 -35.74
N HIS A 19 2.54 -1.32 -35.63
CA HIS A 19 2.13 -2.66 -35.23
C HIS A 19 2.72 -3.73 -36.17
N ARG A 20 2.68 -3.52 -37.47
CA ARG A 20 3.23 -4.48 -38.46
C ARG A 20 4.73 -4.73 -38.29
N VAL A 21 5.50 -3.68 -37.96
CA VAL A 21 6.95 -3.77 -37.80
C VAL A 21 7.32 -4.35 -36.43
N LEU A 22 6.67 -3.89 -35.37
CA LEU A 22 7.06 -4.17 -33.98
C LEU A 22 6.43 -5.45 -33.38
N ARG A 23 5.36 -5.99 -33.99
CA ARG A 23 4.66 -7.20 -33.48
C ARG A 23 5.53 -8.45 -33.37
N HIS A 24 6.65 -8.50 -34.08
CA HIS A 24 7.58 -9.62 -34.00
C HIS A 24 8.49 -9.55 -32.76
N ALA A 25 8.65 -8.35 -32.20
CA ALA A 25 9.51 -8.10 -31.05
C ALA A 25 8.73 -7.93 -29.75
N PHE A 26 7.44 -7.56 -29.83
CA PHE A 26 6.62 -7.20 -28.66
C PHE A 26 5.16 -7.68 -28.80
N GLU A 27 4.52 -7.86 -27.66
CA GLU A 27 3.08 -8.03 -27.55
C GLU A 27 2.43 -6.63 -27.54
N LEU A 28 1.74 -6.29 -28.64
CA LEU A 28 1.25 -4.96 -28.92
C LEU A 28 -0.27 -4.93 -29.01
N ASP A 29 -0.87 -3.99 -28.30
CA ASP A 29 -2.23 -3.53 -28.53
C ASP A 29 -2.22 -2.11 -29.10
N VAL A 30 -3.28 -1.74 -29.77
CA VAL A 30 -3.45 -0.41 -30.35
C VAL A 30 -4.74 0.23 -29.85
N ALA A 31 -4.74 1.56 -29.70
CA ALA A 31 -5.93 2.32 -29.35
C ALA A 31 -6.02 3.60 -30.20
N LEU A 32 -7.20 3.86 -30.74
CA LEU A 32 -7.47 5.04 -31.56
C LEU A 32 -7.92 6.20 -30.66
N GLY A 33 -6.93 7.00 -30.23
CA GLY A 33 -7.12 8.14 -29.33
C GLY A 33 -7.11 7.83 -27.83
N GLY A 34 -7.03 8.90 -27.03
CA GLY A 34 -6.79 8.80 -25.59
C GLY A 34 -7.89 8.12 -24.79
N ALA A 35 -9.16 8.37 -25.12
CA ALA A 35 -10.29 7.76 -24.41
C ALA A 35 -10.33 6.23 -24.57
N GLN A 36 -10.07 5.72 -25.78
CA GLN A 36 -9.99 4.29 -26.04
C GLN A 36 -8.77 3.67 -25.33
N ALA A 37 -7.66 4.39 -25.26
CA ALA A 37 -6.47 3.95 -24.55
C ALA A 37 -6.72 3.76 -23.04
N LEU A 38 -7.35 4.72 -22.37
CA LEU A 38 -7.72 4.57 -20.95
C LEU A 38 -8.65 3.36 -20.73
N GLN A 39 -9.64 3.19 -21.59
CA GLN A 39 -10.55 2.04 -21.50
C GLN A 39 -9.82 0.71 -21.72
N ALA A 40 -8.83 0.66 -22.65
CA ALA A 40 -8.00 -0.52 -22.86
C ALA A 40 -7.11 -0.81 -21.61
N MET A 41 -6.54 0.22 -21.00
CA MET A 41 -5.74 0.08 -19.79
C MET A 41 -6.55 -0.47 -18.61
N GLU A 42 -7.82 -0.05 -18.48
CA GLU A 42 -8.73 -0.55 -17.44
C GLU A 42 -9.15 -2.02 -17.66
N ARG A 43 -9.47 -2.37 -18.90
CA ARG A 43 -10.09 -3.67 -19.21
C ARG A 43 -9.07 -4.77 -19.49
N HIS A 44 -7.96 -4.43 -20.12
CA HIS A 44 -6.98 -5.40 -20.62
C HIS A 44 -5.60 -5.25 -19.96
N GLY A 45 -5.40 -4.22 -19.11
CA GLY A 45 -4.14 -4.02 -18.38
C GLY A 45 -3.74 -5.20 -17.50
N PRO A 46 -2.55 -5.16 -16.91
CA PRO A 46 -1.60 -4.06 -16.97
C PRO A 46 -0.79 -4.00 -18.27
N TYR A 47 -0.43 -2.78 -18.68
CA TYR A 47 0.52 -2.52 -19.76
C TYR A 47 1.86 -2.08 -19.16
N ALA A 48 2.95 -2.66 -19.67
CA ALA A 48 4.31 -2.28 -19.22
C ALA A 48 4.73 -0.92 -19.78
N VAL A 49 4.36 -0.64 -21.04
CA VAL A 49 4.68 0.61 -21.73
C VAL A 49 3.44 1.13 -22.46
N VAL A 50 3.20 2.42 -22.37
CA VAL A 50 2.25 3.15 -23.21
C VAL A 50 3.01 4.15 -24.05
N VAL A 51 2.80 4.12 -25.37
CA VAL A 51 3.35 5.09 -26.32
C VAL A 51 2.17 5.88 -26.89
N ALA A 52 2.15 7.18 -26.66
CA ALA A 52 1.04 8.04 -27.10
C ALA A 52 1.51 9.18 -28.01
N ASP A 53 0.77 9.42 -29.08
CA ASP A 53 0.91 10.67 -29.81
C ASP A 53 0.49 11.85 -28.94
N MET A 54 1.20 12.97 -29.08
CA MET A 54 0.92 14.18 -28.31
C MET A 54 -0.39 14.86 -28.72
N ARG A 55 -0.66 14.93 -30.03
CA ARG A 55 -1.79 15.67 -30.58
C ARG A 55 -2.90 14.74 -31.07
N MET A 56 -3.86 14.49 -30.23
CA MET A 56 -5.05 13.70 -30.57
C MET A 56 -6.33 14.50 -30.34
N PRO A 57 -7.37 14.31 -31.13
CA PRO A 57 -8.69 14.92 -30.92
C PRO A 57 -9.29 14.49 -29.58
N GLY A 58 -9.94 15.42 -28.90
CA GLY A 58 -10.64 15.19 -27.64
C GLY A 58 -9.71 15.11 -26.44
N MET A 59 -8.93 14.06 -26.30
CA MET A 59 -7.93 13.88 -25.22
C MET A 59 -6.54 13.86 -25.84
N SER A 60 -5.71 14.84 -25.50
CA SER A 60 -4.31 14.90 -25.91
C SER A 60 -3.48 13.79 -25.26
N GLY A 61 -2.33 13.45 -25.89
CA GLY A 61 -1.42 12.47 -25.29
C GLY A 61 -0.88 12.93 -23.94
N LEU A 62 -0.70 14.23 -23.73
CA LEU A 62 -0.25 14.75 -22.43
C LEU A 62 -1.31 14.49 -21.33
N GLU A 63 -2.57 14.74 -21.61
CA GLU A 63 -3.68 14.45 -20.67
C GLU A 63 -3.81 12.95 -20.42
N LEU A 64 -3.74 12.13 -21.48
CA LEU A 64 -3.74 10.68 -21.36
C LEU A 64 -2.61 10.18 -20.45
N LEU A 65 -1.36 10.63 -20.69
CA LEU A 65 -0.22 10.14 -19.92
C LEU A 65 -0.20 10.68 -18.48
N ALA A 66 -0.78 11.84 -18.22
CA ALA A 66 -0.99 12.37 -16.88
C ALA A 66 -2.01 11.51 -16.11
N GLU A 67 -3.14 11.18 -16.73
CA GLU A 67 -4.15 10.28 -16.15
C GLU A 67 -3.58 8.86 -15.92
N ALA A 68 -2.84 8.33 -16.90
CA ALA A 68 -2.14 7.06 -16.77
C ALA A 68 -1.11 7.07 -15.65
N SER A 69 -0.43 8.19 -15.41
CA SER A 69 0.51 8.33 -14.28
C SER A 69 -0.17 8.18 -12.93
N SER A 70 -1.38 8.73 -12.79
CA SER A 70 -2.16 8.65 -11.55
C SER A 70 -2.76 7.28 -11.32
N ARG A 71 -3.34 6.67 -12.36
CA ARG A 71 -4.13 5.43 -12.24
C ARG A 71 -3.31 4.15 -12.41
N PHE A 72 -2.24 4.22 -13.21
CA PHE A 72 -1.36 3.11 -13.54
C PHE A 72 0.11 3.52 -13.34
N PRO A 73 0.54 3.82 -12.11
CA PRO A 73 1.83 4.45 -11.82
C PRO A 73 3.04 3.60 -12.26
N ASP A 74 2.90 2.29 -12.28
CA ASP A 74 3.95 1.35 -12.66
C ASP A 74 4.21 1.38 -14.19
N THR A 75 3.20 1.73 -15.01
CA THR A 75 3.31 1.78 -16.47
C THR A 75 4.31 2.85 -16.91
N THR A 76 5.28 2.48 -17.74
CA THR A 76 6.20 3.44 -18.35
C THR A 76 5.53 4.17 -19.51
N ARG A 77 5.67 5.48 -19.56
CA ARG A 77 4.98 6.40 -20.47
C ARG A 77 5.96 7.03 -21.46
N ILE A 78 5.74 6.83 -22.76
CA ILE A 78 6.53 7.39 -23.85
C ILE A 78 5.62 8.28 -24.69
N MET A 79 6.10 9.44 -25.11
CA MET A 79 5.36 10.39 -25.93
C MET A 79 5.97 10.50 -27.31
N LEU A 80 5.16 10.49 -28.36
CA LEU A 80 5.52 10.90 -29.72
C LEU A 80 5.08 12.35 -29.92
N THR A 81 5.97 13.21 -30.40
CA THR A 81 5.69 14.64 -30.52
C THR A 81 6.23 15.23 -31.82
N GLY A 82 5.53 16.22 -32.38
CA GLY A 82 6.04 17.01 -33.49
C GLY A 82 7.06 18.07 -33.02
N ASN A 83 7.83 18.64 -33.95
CA ASN A 83 8.87 19.64 -33.65
C ASN A 83 8.33 20.89 -32.91
N ALA A 84 7.09 21.29 -33.15
CA ALA A 84 6.48 22.45 -32.51
C ALA A 84 6.20 22.29 -31.01
N ASP A 85 6.13 21.06 -30.50
CA ASP A 85 5.67 20.74 -29.15
C ASP A 85 6.79 20.26 -28.23
N GLN A 86 8.03 20.30 -28.67
CA GLN A 86 9.21 19.80 -27.92
C GLN A 86 9.35 20.43 -26.54
N LYS A 87 9.08 21.74 -26.39
CA LYS A 87 9.18 22.42 -25.10
C LYS A 87 8.17 21.82 -24.08
N THR A 88 6.93 21.60 -24.50
CA THR A 88 5.89 20.99 -23.68
C THR A 88 6.24 19.55 -23.32
N ALA A 89 6.80 18.78 -24.25
CA ALA A 89 7.26 17.41 -23.99
C ALA A 89 8.43 17.37 -22.99
N MET A 90 9.38 18.31 -23.08
CA MET A 90 10.47 18.45 -22.11
C MET A 90 9.96 18.78 -20.70
N ASP A 91 8.98 19.68 -20.59
CA ASP A 91 8.36 20.01 -19.31
C ASP A 91 7.63 18.81 -18.68
N ALA A 92 6.97 17.99 -19.51
CA ALA A 92 6.31 16.76 -19.06
C ALA A 92 7.31 15.71 -18.54
N VAL A 93 8.46 15.55 -19.18
CA VAL A 93 9.55 14.69 -18.69
C VAL A 93 10.11 15.22 -17.37
N ASN A 94 10.37 16.53 -17.28
CA ASN A 94 10.91 17.15 -16.07
C ASN A 94 9.96 17.04 -14.86
N ARG A 95 8.65 16.96 -15.10
CA ARG A 95 7.65 16.72 -14.05
C ARG A 95 7.46 15.23 -13.71
N GLY A 96 8.20 14.31 -14.34
CA GLY A 96 8.09 12.87 -14.13
C GLY A 96 6.83 12.23 -14.71
N GLN A 97 6.04 12.97 -15.50
CA GLN A 97 4.81 12.46 -16.12
C GLN A 97 5.10 11.55 -17.32
N VAL A 98 6.23 11.75 -17.98
CA VAL A 98 6.68 11.03 -19.17
C VAL A 98 8.11 10.54 -18.95
N PHE A 99 8.36 9.27 -19.25
CA PHE A 99 9.70 8.68 -19.17
C PHE A 99 10.62 9.21 -20.28
N ARG A 100 10.09 9.31 -21.50
CA ARG A 100 10.83 9.76 -22.69
C ARG A 100 9.86 10.31 -23.73
N PHE A 101 10.33 11.26 -24.53
CA PHE A 101 9.66 11.64 -25.77
C PHE A 101 10.53 11.32 -26.99
N LEU A 102 9.88 11.12 -28.13
CA LEU A 102 10.49 10.93 -29.44
C LEU A 102 9.86 11.91 -30.43
N THR A 103 10.64 12.41 -31.39
CA THR A 103 10.15 13.36 -32.38
C THR A 103 9.61 12.64 -33.64
N LYS A 104 8.47 13.09 -34.13
CA LYS A 104 7.94 12.64 -35.44
C LYS A 104 8.63 13.41 -36.60
N PRO A 105 9.02 12.75 -37.68
CA PRO A 105 8.81 11.35 -37.98
C PRO A 105 9.76 10.44 -37.17
N CYS A 106 9.22 9.43 -36.49
CA CYS A 106 9.99 8.49 -35.65
C CYS A 106 10.18 7.17 -36.43
N PRO A 107 11.44 6.79 -36.76
CA PRO A 107 11.72 5.48 -37.34
C PRO A 107 11.33 4.36 -36.40
N ALA A 108 10.86 3.23 -36.95
CA ALA A 108 10.46 2.07 -36.14
C ALA A 108 11.59 1.53 -35.26
N GLU A 109 12.82 1.60 -35.71
CA GLU A 109 14.03 1.20 -34.96
C GLU A 109 14.25 2.08 -33.73
N GLU A 110 14.05 3.38 -33.84
CA GLU A 110 14.16 4.32 -32.72
C GLU A 110 13.04 4.10 -31.70
N LEU A 111 11.82 3.90 -32.17
CA LEU A 111 10.68 3.54 -31.32
C LEU A 111 10.91 2.20 -30.61
N GLU A 112 11.44 1.19 -31.30
CA GLU A 112 11.81 -0.09 -30.70
C GLU A 112 12.81 0.07 -29.55
N LEU A 113 13.88 0.84 -29.77
CA LEU A 113 14.89 1.12 -28.73
C LEU A 113 14.26 1.83 -27.51
N ALA A 114 13.36 2.78 -27.74
CA ALA A 114 12.68 3.50 -26.68
C ALA A 114 11.73 2.56 -25.89
N ILE A 115 10.99 1.70 -26.59
CA ILE A 115 10.12 0.70 -25.95
C ILE A 115 10.95 -0.28 -25.11
N ARG A 116 12.08 -0.78 -25.62
CA ARG A 116 12.97 -1.65 -24.86
C ARG A 116 13.52 -0.97 -23.60
N ALA A 117 13.86 0.33 -23.69
CA ALA A 117 14.27 1.12 -22.53
C ALA A 117 13.09 1.28 -21.52
N GLY A 118 11.89 1.52 -22.02
CA GLY A 118 10.67 1.62 -21.21
C GLY A 118 10.33 0.30 -20.51
N LEU A 119 10.46 -0.82 -21.19
CA LEU A 119 10.28 -2.15 -20.58
C LEU A 119 11.28 -2.41 -19.46
N ARG A 120 12.55 -2.05 -19.64
CA ARG A 120 13.56 -2.15 -18.57
C ARG A 120 13.19 -1.29 -17.37
N GLN A 121 12.73 -0.05 -17.61
CA GLN A 121 12.29 0.84 -16.54
C GLN A 121 11.10 0.24 -15.78
N TYR A 122 10.09 -0.26 -16.48
CA TYR A 122 8.95 -0.96 -15.88
C TYR A 122 9.40 -2.14 -15.03
N GLN A 123 10.29 -2.98 -15.56
CA GLN A 123 10.83 -4.14 -14.85
C GLN A 123 11.55 -3.73 -13.55
N LEU A 124 12.33 -2.66 -13.57
CA LEU A 124 13.02 -2.14 -12.38
C LEU A 124 12.01 -1.67 -11.31
N VAL A 125 10.99 -0.91 -11.70
CA VAL A 125 9.95 -0.41 -10.79
C VAL A 125 9.17 -1.57 -10.15
N VAL A 126 8.76 -2.55 -10.97
CA VAL A 126 8.02 -3.73 -10.49
C VAL A 126 8.91 -4.61 -9.60
N ALA A 127 10.16 -4.85 -9.99
CA ALA A 127 11.09 -5.66 -9.20
C ALA A 127 11.41 -5.00 -7.84
N GLU A 128 11.58 -3.68 -7.80
CA GLU A 128 11.76 -2.93 -6.55
C GLU A 128 10.54 -3.10 -5.63
N LYS A 129 9.34 -2.95 -6.18
CA LYS A 129 8.09 -3.11 -5.45
C LYS A 129 7.91 -4.53 -4.91
N GLU A 130 8.16 -5.56 -5.74
CA GLU A 130 8.10 -6.96 -5.35
C GLU A 130 9.12 -7.28 -4.25
N LEU A 131 10.36 -6.79 -4.37
CA LEU A 131 11.40 -6.98 -3.36
C LEU A 131 10.99 -6.36 -2.02
N LEU A 132 10.44 -5.14 -2.03
CA LEU A 132 9.95 -4.49 -0.82
C LEU A 132 8.79 -5.27 -0.19
N GLU A 133 7.86 -5.78 -0.98
CA GLU A 133 6.72 -6.57 -0.50
C GLU A 133 7.17 -7.92 0.08
N GLN A 134 8.11 -8.61 -0.58
CA GLN A 134 8.67 -9.87 -0.08
C GLN A 134 9.45 -9.67 1.22
N THR A 135 10.27 -8.61 1.29
CA THR A 135 11.03 -8.27 2.50
C THR A 135 10.09 -7.96 3.66
N LEU A 136 9.02 -7.18 3.42
CA LEU A 136 8.03 -6.86 4.45
C LEU A 136 7.29 -8.11 4.92
N THR A 137 6.84 -8.97 3.98
CA THR A 137 6.16 -10.23 4.32
C THR A 137 7.07 -11.15 5.13
N GLY A 138 8.34 -11.28 4.73
CA GLY A 138 9.34 -12.05 5.47
C GLY A 138 9.57 -11.52 6.89
N ALA A 139 9.70 -10.20 7.05
CA ALA A 139 9.85 -9.58 8.37
C ALA A 139 8.63 -9.84 9.27
N ILE A 140 7.42 -9.68 8.74
CA ILE A 140 6.18 -9.95 9.49
C ILE A 140 6.11 -11.43 9.90
N THR A 141 6.48 -12.34 9.02
CA THR A 141 6.50 -13.79 9.32
C THR A 141 7.43 -14.09 10.48
N VAL A 142 8.68 -13.61 10.44
CA VAL A 142 9.66 -13.82 11.52
C VAL A 142 9.17 -13.23 12.82
N LEU A 143 8.64 -12.01 12.82
CA LEU A 143 8.10 -11.36 14.02
C LEU A 143 6.91 -12.15 14.59
N SER A 144 6.05 -12.70 13.73
CA SER A 144 4.91 -13.52 14.13
C SER A 144 5.33 -14.85 14.75
N GLU A 145 6.35 -15.50 14.20
CA GLU A 145 6.94 -16.74 14.74
C GLU A 145 7.58 -16.50 16.11
N LEU A 146 8.30 -15.39 16.28
CA LEU A 146 8.86 -14.99 17.57
C LEU A 146 7.76 -14.77 18.61
N LEU A 147 6.67 -14.06 18.25
CA LEU A 147 5.51 -13.87 19.14
C LEU A 147 4.87 -15.19 19.52
N ALA A 148 4.67 -16.09 18.55
CA ALA A 148 4.10 -17.42 18.79
C ALA A 148 4.97 -18.28 19.74
N SER A 149 6.29 -18.16 19.63
CA SER A 149 7.25 -18.86 20.49
C SER A 149 7.28 -18.31 21.91
N VAL A 150 7.24 -16.97 22.07
CA VAL A 150 7.36 -16.32 23.38
C VAL A 150 6.06 -16.37 24.18
N ASP A 151 4.92 -16.10 23.53
CA ASP A 151 3.59 -16.12 24.16
C ASP A 151 2.52 -16.67 23.19
N PRO A 152 2.42 -18.03 23.11
CA PRO A 152 1.47 -18.68 22.18
C PRO A 152 0.01 -18.31 22.45
N VAL A 153 -0.36 -18.08 23.71
CA VAL A 153 -1.74 -17.73 24.09
C VAL A 153 -2.08 -16.33 23.60
N LEU A 154 -1.21 -15.36 23.80
CA LEU A 154 -1.41 -14.00 23.34
C LEU A 154 -1.37 -13.92 21.82
N PHE A 155 -0.49 -14.68 21.17
CA PHE A 155 -0.44 -14.79 19.73
C PHE A 155 -1.75 -15.36 19.15
N SER A 156 -2.29 -16.43 19.75
CA SER A 156 -3.60 -16.98 19.33
C SER A 156 -4.72 -15.94 19.46
N ARG A 157 -4.73 -15.15 20.53
CA ARG A 157 -5.68 -14.04 20.69
C ARG A 157 -5.51 -12.97 19.63
N SER A 158 -4.27 -12.59 19.31
CA SER A 158 -4.00 -11.59 18.28
C SER A 158 -4.48 -12.02 16.89
N GLN A 159 -4.47 -13.31 16.57
CA GLN A 159 -5.06 -13.84 15.34
C GLN A 159 -6.57 -13.60 15.29
N VAL A 160 -7.29 -13.85 16.38
CA VAL A 160 -8.73 -13.60 16.47
C VAL A 160 -9.04 -12.10 16.34
N VAL A 161 -8.24 -11.25 17.03
CA VAL A 161 -8.38 -9.79 16.95
C VAL A 161 -8.11 -9.31 15.53
N ARG A 162 -7.13 -9.89 14.82
CA ARG A 162 -6.83 -9.59 13.42
C ARG A 162 -8.03 -9.83 12.51
N GLU A 163 -8.64 -11.01 12.58
CA GLU A 163 -9.79 -11.37 11.74
C GLU A 163 -10.99 -10.44 11.99
N ARG A 164 -11.30 -10.21 13.26
CA ARG A 164 -12.39 -9.30 13.66
C ARG A 164 -12.09 -7.86 13.30
N GLY A 165 -10.84 -7.42 13.49
CA GLY A 165 -10.37 -6.08 13.15
C GLY A 165 -10.48 -5.77 11.67
N ALA A 166 -10.05 -6.70 10.81
CA ALA A 166 -10.19 -6.59 9.37
C ALA A 166 -11.66 -6.45 8.94
N ARG A 167 -12.55 -7.23 9.55
CA ARG A 167 -13.99 -7.18 9.26
C ARG A 167 -14.59 -5.83 9.67
N LEU A 168 -14.30 -5.36 10.89
CA LEU A 168 -14.78 -4.06 11.37
C LEU A 168 -14.21 -2.90 10.53
N ALA A 169 -12.93 -2.94 10.18
CA ALA A 169 -12.29 -1.93 9.37
C ALA A 169 -12.97 -1.78 7.99
N ARG A 170 -13.29 -2.91 7.33
CA ARG A 170 -14.04 -2.88 6.06
C ARG A 170 -15.45 -2.32 6.23
N MET A 171 -16.17 -2.71 7.29
CA MET A 171 -17.53 -2.22 7.57
C MET A 171 -17.57 -0.72 7.87
N LEU A 172 -16.50 -0.17 8.46
CA LEU A 172 -16.36 1.26 8.79
C LEU A 172 -15.73 2.08 7.66
N GLY A 173 -15.44 1.48 6.49
CA GLY A 173 -14.84 2.18 5.36
C GLY A 173 -13.39 2.60 5.59
N CYS A 174 -12.63 1.87 6.41
CA CYS A 174 -11.21 2.17 6.64
C CYS A 174 -10.41 1.92 5.37
N GLU A 175 -9.65 2.92 4.92
CA GLU A 175 -8.80 2.80 3.73
C GLU A 175 -7.63 1.83 3.94
N GLU A 176 -7.08 1.78 5.15
CA GLU A 176 -5.88 1.00 5.49
C GLU A 176 -6.23 -0.30 6.25
N VAL A 177 -7.13 -1.14 5.72
CA VAL A 177 -7.52 -2.41 6.35
C VAL A 177 -6.31 -3.29 6.66
N TRP A 178 -5.34 -3.38 5.74
CA TRP A 178 -4.12 -4.14 5.92
C TRP A 178 -3.31 -3.66 7.15
N ALA A 179 -3.21 -2.35 7.36
CA ALA A 179 -2.50 -1.81 8.53
C ALA A 179 -3.19 -2.20 9.84
N VAL A 180 -4.53 -2.25 9.87
CA VAL A 180 -5.30 -2.74 11.03
C VAL A 180 -5.04 -4.23 11.28
N GLU A 181 -5.02 -5.06 10.24
CA GLU A 181 -4.71 -6.49 10.34
C GLU A 181 -3.32 -6.74 10.92
N MET A 182 -2.32 -6.03 10.39
CA MET A 182 -0.93 -6.17 10.85
C MET A 182 -0.74 -5.61 12.25
N ALA A 183 -1.38 -4.49 12.57
CA ALA A 183 -1.34 -3.93 13.91
C ALA A 183 -1.97 -4.88 14.95
N ALA A 184 -3.09 -5.52 14.63
CA ALA A 184 -3.70 -6.52 15.50
C ALA A 184 -2.78 -7.72 15.75
N LEU A 185 -2.12 -8.22 14.71
CA LEU A 185 -1.20 -9.36 14.79
C LEU A 185 0.05 -9.04 15.59
N LEU A 186 0.64 -7.85 15.36
CA LEU A 186 1.90 -7.41 15.94
C LEU A 186 1.73 -6.59 17.24
N ALA A 187 0.50 -6.29 17.67
CA ALA A 187 0.23 -5.55 18.90
C ALA A 187 1.01 -6.05 20.13
N PRO A 188 1.20 -7.37 20.30
CA PRO A 188 1.93 -7.88 21.47
C PRO A 188 3.46 -7.75 21.39
N ILE A 189 4.04 -7.27 20.27
CA ILE A 189 5.49 -7.33 20.02
C ILE A 189 6.30 -6.60 21.10
N GLY A 190 5.77 -5.54 21.68
CA GLY A 190 6.41 -4.81 22.76
C GLY A 190 6.68 -5.67 24.02
N ARG A 191 5.92 -6.75 24.21
CA ARG A 191 6.13 -7.67 25.33
C ARG A 191 7.43 -8.47 25.23
N ILE A 192 7.92 -8.70 24.00
CA ILE A 192 9.21 -9.40 23.79
C ILE A 192 10.38 -8.60 24.39
N ALA A 193 10.31 -7.27 24.23
CA ALA A 193 11.39 -6.37 24.69
C ALA A 193 11.30 -6.01 26.18
N LEU A 194 10.23 -6.38 26.85
CA LEU A 194 10.01 -6.04 28.25
C LEU A 194 10.15 -7.28 29.14
N PRO A 195 10.76 -7.19 30.34
CA PRO A 195 10.95 -8.31 31.26
C PRO A 195 9.64 -8.68 32.00
N THR A 196 8.51 -8.71 31.29
CA THR A 196 7.18 -8.87 31.87
C THR A 196 7.04 -10.17 32.69
N ARG A 197 7.62 -11.30 32.23
CA ARG A 197 7.58 -12.58 32.95
C ARG A 197 8.34 -12.51 34.27
N ALA A 198 9.54 -11.93 34.31
CA ALA A 198 10.33 -11.80 35.51
C ALA A 198 9.64 -10.90 36.53
N VAL A 199 9.01 -9.83 36.07
CA VAL A 199 8.29 -8.89 36.94
C VAL A 199 6.96 -9.49 37.45
N GLN A 200 6.25 -10.25 36.62
CA GLN A 200 5.08 -11.01 37.07
C GLN A 200 5.42 -12.00 38.19
N ALA A 201 6.58 -12.68 38.07
CA ALA A 201 7.08 -13.58 39.13
C ALA A 201 7.45 -12.86 40.42
N SER A 202 7.75 -11.56 40.40
CA SER A 202 8.10 -10.76 41.60
C SER A 202 6.89 -10.40 42.48
N GLY A 203 5.65 -10.58 41.97
CA GLY A 203 4.44 -10.21 42.69
C GLY A 203 4.16 -8.70 42.81
N ASN A 204 5.03 -7.85 42.24
CA ASN A 204 4.85 -6.39 42.27
C ASN A 204 3.86 -5.93 41.20
N ARG A 205 2.59 -5.82 41.59
CA ARG A 205 1.47 -5.50 40.69
C ARG A 205 1.63 -4.13 40.02
N ALA A 206 2.06 -3.11 40.75
CA ALA A 206 2.24 -1.76 40.22
C ALA A 206 3.31 -1.72 39.10
N LEU A 207 4.41 -2.49 39.27
CA LEU A 207 5.44 -2.60 38.25
C LEU A 207 4.95 -3.39 37.02
N VAL A 208 4.15 -4.45 37.24
CA VAL A 208 3.52 -5.20 36.14
C VAL A 208 2.61 -4.27 35.31
N ASP A 209 1.73 -3.51 35.97
CA ASP A 209 0.79 -2.61 35.31
C ASP A 209 1.53 -1.51 34.52
N ALA A 210 2.58 -0.93 35.11
CA ALA A 210 3.41 0.07 34.41
C ALA A 210 4.11 -0.50 33.16
N LEU A 211 4.64 -1.73 33.23
CA LEU A 211 5.25 -2.39 32.08
C LEU A 211 4.22 -2.75 31.00
N LEU A 212 3.05 -3.22 31.38
CA LEU A 212 1.98 -3.54 30.43
C LEU A 212 1.48 -2.26 29.73
N ALA A 213 1.38 -1.16 30.44
CA ALA A 213 1.04 0.15 29.85
C ALA A 213 2.09 0.65 28.83
N ALA A 214 3.35 0.25 28.97
CA ALA A 214 4.43 0.63 28.06
C ALA A 214 4.50 -0.25 26.79
N VAL A 215 3.85 -1.43 26.77
CA VAL A 215 3.89 -2.38 25.64
C VAL A 215 3.57 -1.76 24.30
N PRO A 216 2.49 -0.96 24.16
CA PRO A 216 2.13 -0.35 22.88
C PRO A 216 3.22 0.59 22.34
N GLU A 217 3.79 1.42 23.19
CA GLU A 217 4.81 2.38 22.78
C GLU A 217 6.14 1.70 22.43
N VAL A 218 6.55 0.69 23.21
CA VAL A 218 7.73 -0.13 22.88
C VAL A 218 7.51 -0.89 21.57
N GLY A 219 6.34 -1.48 21.37
CA GLY A 219 5.98 -2.16 20.12
C GLY A 219 6.03 -1.24 18.91
N ALA A 220 5.46 -0.06 19.02
CA ALA A 220 5.49 0.95 17.96
C ALA A 220 6.93 1.35 17.60
N ARG A 221 7.79 1.58 18.60
CA ARG A 221 9.21 1.93 18.41
C ARG A 221 10.00 0.83 17.71
N LEU A 222 9.69 -0.44 17.97
CA LEU A 222 10.35 -1.59 17.31
C LEU A 222 9.95 -1.70 15.83
N LEU A 223 8.72 -1.34 15.47
CA LEU A 223 8.21 -1.44 14.11
C LEU A 223 8.49 -0.20 13.26
N GLN A 224 8.62 0.96 13.87
CA GLN A 224 8.81 2.25 13.17
C GLN A 224 9.97 2.27 12.16
N PRO A 225 11.14 1.61 12.39
CA PRO A 225 12.23 1.58 11.41
C PRO A 225 11.97 0.70 10.19
N ILE A 226 10.92 -0.13 10.20
CA ILE A 226 10.62 -1.05 9.10
C ILE A 226 9.78 -0.30 8.06
N PRO A 227 10.25 -0.16 6.80
CA PRO A 227 9.50 0.52 5.75
C PRO A 227 8.09 -0.04 5.60
N ARG A 228 7.11 0.83 5.39
CA ARG A 228 5.67 0.54 5.27
C ARG A 228 4.98 0.07 6.54
N LEU A 229 5.67 -0.05 7.68
CA LEU A 229 5.04 -0.34 8.96
C LEU A 229 4.78 0.93 9.81
N GLU A 230 5.00 2.13 9.27
CA GLU A 230 4.78 3.39 9.99
C GLU A 230 3.32 3.54 10.43
N GLY A 231 2.36 3.23 9.53
CA GLY A 231 0.93 3.21 9.84
C GLY A 231 0.57 2.15 10.88
N VAL A 232 1.14 0.96 10.76
CA VAL A 232 0.99 -0.14 11.74
C VAL A 232 1.54 0.27 13.12
N ALA A 233 2.74 0.84 13.15
CA ALA A 233 3.36 1.32 14.38
C ALA A 233 2.50 2.42 15.05
N ARG A 234 1.94 3.34 14.27
CA ARG A 234 1.04 4.38 14.78
C ARG A 234 -0.24 3.80 15.37
N ILE A 235 -0.85 2.82 14.72
CA ILE A 235 -2.03 2.12 15.24
C ILE A 235 -1.70 1.44 16.57
N ILE A 236 -0.59 0.70 16.65
CA ILE A 236 -0.14 0.01 17.86
C ILE A 236 0.14 1.01 18.99
N ARG A 237 0.77 2.14 18.70
CA ARG A 237 1.09 3.16 19.70
C ARG A 237 -0.15 3.64 20.46
N TYR A 238 -1.26 3.85 19.74
CA TYR A 238 -2.48 4.41 20.30
C TYR A 238 -3.55 3.36 20.68
N GLN A 239 -3.28 2.06 20.55
CA GLN A 239 -4.27 1.01 20.82
C GLN A 239 -4.76 0.94 22.27
N ALA A 240 -4.00 1.52 23.22
CA ALA A 240 -4.37 1.56 24.63
C ALA A 240 -4.95 2.92 25.06
N LYS A 241 -5.10 3.88 24.11
CA LYS A 241 -5.62 5.20 24.41
C LYS A 241 -7.13 5.26 24.21
N GLY A 242 -7.83 5.85 25.18
CA GLY A 242 -9.28 6.10 25.11
C GLY A 242 -9.62 7.21 24.13
N TYR A 243 -10.84 7.22 23.63
CA TYR A 243 -11.35 8.27 22.75
C TYR A 243 -11.32 9.66 23.42
N ASP A 244 -11.50 9.71 24.74
CA ASP A 244 -11.42 10.89 25.61
C ASP A 244 -9.99 11.36 25.89
N GLY A 245 -8.98 10.70 25.32
CA GLY A 245 -7.57 11.00 25.55
C GLY A 245 -6.96 10.30 26.77
N SER A 246 -7.73 9.54 27.54
CA SER A 246 -7.24 8.76 28.67
C SER A 246 -6.32 7.61 28.22
N GLY A 247 -5.46 7.11 29.11
CA GLY A 247 -4.56 5.99 28.81
C GLY A 247 -3.22 6.42 28.21
N THR A 248 -2.56 5.50 27.49
CA THR A 248 -1.21 5.70 26.95
C THR A 248 -1.19 5.73 25.41
N PRO A 249 -0.29 6.53 24.80
CA PRO A 249 0.66 7.49 25.38
C PRO A 249 0.00 8.72 26.00
N ALA A 250 0.67 9.35 26.98
CA ALA A 250 0.20 10.59 27.61
C ALA A 250 0.57 11.79 26.72
N ASP A 251 -0.16 11.98 25.63
CA ASP A 251 -0.05 13.11 24.70
C ASP A 251 -1.44 13.73 24.44
N GLU A 252 -1.53 14.80 23.67
CA GLU A 252 -2.77 15.56 23.41
C GLU A 252 -3.67 14.89 22.35
N VAL A 253 -3.28 13.76 21.77
CA VAL A 253 -4.05 13.09 20.71
C VAL A 253 -5.29 12.43 21.31
N GLN A 254 -6.49 12.84 20.85
CA GLN A 254 -7.77 12.31 21.33
C GLN A 254 -8.85 12.40 20.24
N GLY A 255 -9.97 11.77 20.47
CA GLY A 255 -11.13 11.84 19.58
C GLY A 255 -10.83 11.30 18.18
N ASP A 256 -11.22 12.05 17.15
CA ASP A 256 -11.01 11.65 15.75
C ASP A 256 -9.56 11.81 15.26
N ALA A 257 -8.69 12.46 16.02
CA ALA A 257 -7.26 12.50 15.75
C ALA A 257 -6.58 11.14 16.02
N LEU A 258 -7.21 10.27 16.80
CA LEU A 258 -6.76 8.88 16.98
C LEU A 258 -7.00 8.08 15.69
N PRO A 259 -5.99 7.28 15.24
CA PRO A 259 -6.19 6.40 14.10
C PRO A 259 -7.41 5.50 14.30
N LEU A 260 -8.25 5.36 13.26
CA LEU A 260 -9.43 4.49 13.34
C LEU A 260 -9.05 3.05 13.71
N GLY A 261 -7.91 2.55 13.17
CA GLY A 261 -7.38 1.23 13.53
C GLY A 261 -7.09 1.09 15.01
N SER A 262 -6.56 2.13 15.68
CA SER A 262 -6.30 2.10 17.13
C SER A 262 -7.60 1.98 17.94
N ARG A 263 -8.63 2.74 17.54
CA ARG A 263 -9.96 2.68 18.16
C ARG A 263 -10.60 1.29 18.00
N ILE A 264 -10.47 0.69 16.82
CA ILE A 264 -10.92 -0.69 16.56
C ILE A 264 -10.19 -1.68 17.47
N LEU A 265 -8.85 -1.59 17.52
CA LEU A 265 -8.05 -2.51 18.34
C LEU A 265 -8.34 -2.36 19.83
N ARG A 266 -8.55 -1.14 20.33
CA ARG A 266 -8.92 -0.89 21.73
C ARG A 266 -10.16 -1.68 22.12
N VAL A 267 -11.24 -1.53 21.34
CA VAL A 267 -12.51 -2.23 21.60
C VAL A 267 -12.34 -3.76 21.53
N LEU A 268 -11.58 -4.25 20.55
CA LEU A 268 -11.38 -5.69 20.35
C LEU A 268 -10.51 -6.33 21.44
N TRP A 269 -9.49 -5.64 21.92
CA TRP A 269 -8.68 -6.13 23.05
C TRP A 269 -9.48 -6.15 24.34
N ASP A 270 -10.23 -5.08 24.66
CA ASP A 270 -11.11 -5.04 25.82
C ASP A 270 -12.20 -6.16 25.74
N PHE A 271 -12.78 -6.37 24.56
CA PHE A 271 -13.70 -7.48 24.33
C PHE A 271 -13.03 -8.84 24.57
N SER A 272 -11.82 -9.04 24.05
CA SER A 272 -11.09 -10.29 24.19
C SER A 272 -10.73 -10.61 25.66
N GLU A 273 -10.47 -9.59 26.47
CA GLU A 273 -10.21 -9.76 27.90
C GLU A 273 -11.48 -10.16 28.66
N LEU A 274 -12.60 -9.53 28.37
CA LEU A 274 -13.89 -9.80 29.00
C LEU A 274 -14.42 -11.20 28.60
N ASP A 275 -14.30 -11.56 27.32
CA ASP A 275 -14.72 -12.87 26.79
C ASP A 275 -13.91 -14.03 27.41
N ALA A 276 -12.61 -13.81 27.65
CA ALA A 276 -11.76 -14.79 28.35
C ALA A 276 -12.20 -15.08 29.79
N SER A 277 -12.99 -14.21 30.42
CA SER A 277 -13.57 -14.41 31.74
C SER A 277 -14.80 -15.32 31.76
N ARG A 278 -15.16 -15.97 30.63
CA ARG A 278 -16.31 -16.90 30.45
C ARG A 278 -17.68 -16.27 30.75
N ARG A 279 -17.84 -14.97 30.53
CA ARG A 279 -19.14 -14.29 30.64
C ARG A 279 -19.94 -14.46 29.35
N SER A 280 -21.25 -14.28 29.43
CA SER A 280 -22.07 -14.31 28.23
C SER A 280 -21.75 -13.12 27.32
N HIS A 281 -21.81 -13.30 26.00
CA HIS A 281 -21.53 -12.20 25.01
C HIS A 281 -22.40 -10.96 25.28
N THR A 282 -23.63 -11.11 25.76
CA THR A 282 -24.52 -10.00 26.10
C THR A 282 -23.97 -9.15 27.25
N VAL A 283 -23.50 -9.80 28.33
CA VAL A 283 -22.90 -9.10 29.50
C VAL A 283 -21.57 -8.40 29.06
N THR A 284 -20.78 -9.08 28.24
CA THR A 284 -19.52 -8.52 27.71
C THR A 284 -19.78 -7.26 26.90
N LEU A 285 -20.81 -7.22 26.06
CA LEU A 285 -21.18 -6.04 25.25
C LEU A 285 -21.74 -4.90 26.11
N GLU A 286 -22.49 -5.21 27.17
CA GLU A 286 -22.98 -4.18 28.11
C GLU A 286 -21.83 -3.52 28.89
N GLU A 287 -20.86 -4.31 29.38
CA GLU A 287 -19.67 -3.79 30.05
C GLU A 287 -18.78 -2.94 29.13
N LEU A 288 -18.66 -3.33 27.84
CA LEU A 288 -17.93 -2.53 26.85
C LEU A 288 -18.57 -1.15 26.58
N ARG A 289 -19.90 -1.05 26.68
CA ARG A 289 -20.59 0.24 26.51
C ARG A 289 -20.35 1.20 27.67
N LEU A 290 -19.89 0.70 28.80
CA LEU A 290 -19.63 1.49 30.01
C LEU A 290 -18.16 1.92 30.14
N ARG A 291 -17.27 1.37 29.29
CA ARG A 291 -15.84 1.70 29.22
C ARG A 291 -15.55 2.69 28.08
#